data_8b183ec1b9eeec4f8213843850639cf8
#
_entry.id   8b183ec1b9eeec4f8213843850639cf8
#
_cell.length_a   1.000
_cell.length_b   1.000
_cell.length_c   1.000
_cell.angle_alpha   90.00
_cell.angle_beta   90.00
_cell.angle_gamma   90.00
#
_symmetry.space_group_name_H-M   'P 1'
#
loop_
_entity.id
_entity.type
_entity.pdbx_description
1 polymer ?
#
loop_
_entity_poly.entity_id
_entity_poly.type
_entity_poly.pdbx_seq_one_letter_code
_entity_poly.pdbx_strand_id
1 'polypeptide(L)'
;CWSEQQEENWQTWDINNCKDDFLNAMHNIYEKISNQEGKQETSNNKDINLENEKKDEVTMVTKNKDQELIQIIYFDFDKFNLSKVSMDKIKLFLDNYGNEITEYLVIGHTDTKGSKNYNLSLSIKRAEVVKEILINYGINQNSIKIIGKGEESLAFDTPDDTKQPANRRVEIKKRN
;
A
#
# COMPACT_ATOMS: atom_id res chain seq x y z
N CYS A 1 -3.33 -7.89 22.23
CA CYS A 1 -3.92 -7.67 23.56
C CYS A 1 -5.26 -8.41 23.67
N TRP A 2 -5.21 -9.70 23.98
CA TRP A 2 -6.39 -10.49 24.39
C TRP A 2 -6.18 -10.83 25.86
N SER A 3 -6.94 -10.23 26.76
CA SER A 3 -7.14 -10.75 28.09
C SER A 3 -8.53 -11.34 28.16
N GLU A 4 -8.62 -12.64 28.38
CA GLU A 4 -9.85 -13.29 28.80
C GLU A 4 -10.27 -12.73 30.15
N GLN A 5 -11.33 -11.93 30.19
CA GLN A 5 -12.16 -11.80 31.37
C GLN A 5 -13.62 -11.62 30.97
N GLN A 6 -14.43 -12.45 31.58
CA GLN A 6 -15.85 -12.65 31.42
C GLN A 6 -16.68 -11.40 31.68
N GLU A 7 -17.72 -11.27 30.88
CA GLU A 7 -19.08 -10.75 31.11
C GLU A 7 -19.27 -9.57 32.08
N GLU A 8 -19.94 -8.53 31.55
CA GLU A 8 -20.54 -7.39 32.25
C GLU A 8 -19.59 -6.27 32.67
N ASN A 9 -19.08 -5.52 31.67
CA ASN A 9 -19.03 -4.06 31.72
C ASN A 9 -18.42 -3.54 30.43
N TRP A 10 -19.05 -2.57 29.81
CA TRP A 10 -18.48 -1.76 28.72
C TRP A 10 -17.33 -0.91 29.28
N GLN A 11 -16.20 -1.53 29.55
CA GLN A 11 -15.00 -0.79 29.94
C GLN A 11 -14.33 -0.26 28.68
N THR A 12 -14.14 1.03 28.67
CA THR A 12 -13.30 1.77 27.74
C THR A 12 -11.96 1.04 27.58
N TRP A 13 -11.70 0.54 26.38
CA TRP A 13 -10.41 -0.05 26.02
C TRP A 13 -9.32 0.98 26.28
N ASP A 14 -8.36 0.63 27.10
CA ASP A 14 -7.19 1.47 27.31
C ASP A 14 -6.27 1.40 26.10
N ILE A 15 -6.61 2.18 25.07
CA ILE A 15 -5.88 2.30 23.82
C ILE A 15 -4.44 2.78 24.08
N ASN A 16 -4.18 3.46 25.19
CA ASN A 16 -2.86 4.01 25.50
C ASN A 16 -1.87 2.91 25.85
N ASN A 17 -2.24 1.91 26.65
CA ASN A 17 -1.36 0.78 26.97
C ASN A 17 -0.98 -0.03 25.72
N CYS A 18 -1.95 -0.32 24.85
CA CYS A 18 -1.65 -1.02 23.58
C CYS A 18 -0.76 -0.20 22.65
N LYS A 19 -0.90 1.12 22.66
CA LYS A 19 -0.06 2.02 21.87
C LYS A 19 1.37 2.03 22.37
N ASP A 20 1.56 2.09 23.68
CA ASP A 20 2.87 2.12 24.32
C ASP A 20 3.60 0.77 24.14
N ASP A 21 2.90 -0.36 24.27
CA ASP A 21 3.43 -1.70 23.98
C ASP A 21 3.85 -1.85 22.51
N PHE A 22 3.06 -1.33 21.58
CA PHE A 22 3.40 -1.33 20.15
C PHE A 22 4.63 -0.47 19.86
N LEU A 23 4.69 0.75 20.42
CA LEU A 23 5.84 1.65 20.23
C LEU A 23 7.12 1.07 20.82
N ASN A 24 7.05 0.43 21.99
CA ASN A 24 8.17 -0.27 22.60
C ASN A 24 8.64 -1.47 21.77
N ALA A 25 7.71 -2.24 21.21
CA ALA A 25 8.04 -3.35 20.31
C ALA A 25 8.73 -2.85 19.03
N MET A 26 8.25 -1.78 18.44
CA MET A 26 8.86 -1.14 17.26
C MET A 26 10.25 -0.60 17.56
N HIS A 27 10.44 0.04 18.72
CA HIS A 27 11.73 0.55 19.16
C HIS A 27 12.75 -0.58 19.33
N ASN A 28 12.35 -1.69 19.95
CA ASN A 28 13.20 -2.87 20.13
C ASN A 28 13.60 -3.52 18.80
N ILE A 29 12.71 -3.52 17.80
CA ILE A 29 13.01 -4.02 16.45
C ILE A 29 14.03 -3.11 15.78
N TYR A 30 13.84 -1.78 15.85
CA TYR A 30 14.75 -0.80 15.28
C TYR A 30 16.16 -0.91 15.88
N GLU A 31 16.27 -1.02 17.21
CA GLU A 31 17.54 -1.22 17.92
C GLU A 31 18.26 -2.51 17.49
N LYS A 32 17.50 -3.61 17.30
CA LYS A 32 18.08 -4.88 16.84
C LYS A 32 18.61 -4.80 15.41
N ILE A 33 17.92 -4.09 14.52
CA ILE A 33 18.37 -3.88 13.13
C ILE A 33 19.61 -3.00 13.12
N SER A 34 19.61 -1.88 13.85
CA SER A 34 20.73 -0.96 13.95
C SER A 34 21.99 -1.61 14.54
N ASN A 35 21.83 -2.54 15.50
CA ASN A 35 22.94 -3.29 16.09
C ASN A 35 23.46 -4.44 15.21
N GLN A 36 22.70 -4.88 14.20
CA GLN A 36 23.17 -5.88 13.23
C GLN A 36 24.00 -5.26 12.10
N GLU A 37 23.74 -4.02 11.71
CA GLU A 37 24.56 -3.31 10.72
C GLU A 37 25.96 -2.96 11.22
N GLY A 38 26.17 -2.95 12.54
CA GLY A 38 27.49 -2.70 13.16
C GLY A 38 28.42 -3.90 13.33
N LYS A 39 28.04 -5.12 12.89
CA LYS A 39 28.81 -6.36 13.12
C LYS A 39 29.34 -7.07 11.87
N GLN A 40 29.30 -6.48 10.71
CA GLN A 40 29.85 -7.07 9.49
C GLN A 40 30.97 -6.25 8.84
N GLU A 41 31.94 -5.84 9.66
CA GLU A 41 33.25 -5.42 9.10
C GLU A 41 34.37 -5.73 10.11
N THR A 42 34.81 -6.96 10.15
CA THR A 42 36.22 -7.30 10.47
C THR A 42 36.50 -8.77 10.15
N SER A 43 36.98 -9.08 8.99
CA SER A 43 38.12 -9.97 8.77
C SER A 43 38.39 -10.17 7.26
N ASN A 44 39.46 -9.71 6.88
CA ASN A 44 40.47 -10.16 5.94
C ASN A 44 41.01 -9.03 5.07
N ASN A 45 41.98 -8.36 5.65
CA ASN A 45 42.88 -7.53 4.84
C ASN A 45 44.25 -8.23 4.79
N LYS A 46 44.71 -8.51 3.60
CA LYS A 46 46.12 -8.68 3.31
C LYS A 46 46.47 -8.00 1.99
N ASP A 47 47.18 -6.91 2.19
CA ASP A 47 48.16 -6.30 1.28
C ASP A 47 47.79 -6.04 -0.20
N ILE A 48 47.63 -4.75 -0.55
CA ILE A 48 48.39 -4.11 -1.66
C ILE A 48 48.32 -2.59 -1.50
N ASN A 49 49.48 -1.99 -1.78
CA ASN A 49 50.01 -0.68 -1.57
C ASN A 49 49.35 0.49 -2.35
N LEU A 50 49.45 1.68 -1.77
CA LEU A 50 49.27 3.05 -2.22
C LEU A 50 49.35 3.37 -3.72
N GLU A 51 48.43 4.21 -4.20
CA GLU A 51 48.69 5.65 -4.54
C GLU A 51 47.39 6.32 -5.06
N ASN A 52 47.11 7.48 -4.48
CA ASN A 52 46.37 8.67 -4.91
C ASN A 52 45.36 8.54 -6.10
N GLU A 53 44.08 8.82 -5.86
CA GLU A 53 43.48 10.08 -6.35
C GLU A 53 42.05 10.27 -5.79
N LYS A 54 41.78 11.49 -5.36
CA LYS A 54 40.47 12.01 -5.01
C LYS A 54 39.53 11.85 -6.19
N LYS A 55 38.39 11.17 -6.00
CA LYS A 55 37.22 11.46 -6.76
C LYS A 55 35.97 11.10 -5.95
N ASP A 56 35.16 12.12 -5.74
CA ASP A 56 33.87 12.06 -5.11
C ASP A 56 33.04 10.94 -5.73
N GLU A 57 32.90 9.83 -5.02
CA GLU A 57 31.99 8.76 -5.40
C GLU A 57 30.59 9.14 -4.87
N VAL A 58 29.88 9.92 -5.70
CA VAL A 58 28.43 10.03 -5.63
C VAL A 58 27.88 8.64 -5.82
N THR A 59 27.47 8.02 -4.73
CA THR A 59 26.70 6.77 -4.77
C THR A 59 25.47 7.03 -5.61
N MET A 60 25.56 6.66 -6.91
CA MET A 60 24.39 6.58 -7.76
C MET A 60 23.47 5.50 -7.19
N VAL A 61 22.49 5.93 -6.42
CA VAL A 61 21.29 5.14 -6.20
C VAL A 61 20.70 4.95 -7.60
N THR A 62 20.99 3.84 -8.22
CA THR A 62 20.29 3.39 -9.43
C THR A 62 18.84 3.19 -9.01
N LYS A 63 17.99 4.20 -9.23
CA LYS A 63 16.54 4.00 -9.28
C LYS A 63 16.32 2.92 -10.31
N ASN A 64 15.98 1.73 -9.85
CA ASN A 64 15.48 0.68 -10.73
C ASN A 64 14.25 1.26 -11.43
N LYS A 65 14.38 1.49 -12.74
CA LYS A 65 13.40 2.19 -13.59
C LYS A 65 12.10 1.40 -13.78
N ASP A 66 12.01 0.20 -13.20
CA ASP A 66 10.93 -0.76 -13.41
C ASP A 66 10.11 -1.04 -12.12
N GLN A 67 10.24 -0.21 -11.08
CA GLN A 67 9.35 -0.38 -9.93
C GLN A 67 7.97 0.17 -10.32
N GLU A 68 7.04 -0.74 -10.57
CA GLU A 68 5.65 -0.39 -10.89
C GLU A 68 5.06 0.40 -9.72
N LEU A 69 4.75 1.67 -9.97
CA LEU A 69 4.20 2.54 -8.94
C LEU A 69 2.72 2.23 -8.77
N ILE A 70 2.37 1.63 -7.62
CA ILE A 70 1.01 1.17 -7.33
C ILE A 70 0.53 1.74 -6.00
N GLN A 71 -0.65 2.37 -6.00
CA GLN A 71 -1.40 2.70 -4.79
C GLN A 71 -2.63 1.81 -4.68
N ILE A 72 -2.79 1.14 -3.54
CA ILE A 72 -3.93 0.25 -3.27
C ILE A 72 -4.89 0.92 -2.29
N ILE A 73 -6.17 0.92 -2.65
CA ILE A 73 -7.28 1.47 -1.87
C ILE A 73 -8.28 0.37 -1.59
N TYR A 74 -8.60 0.13 -0.32
CA TYR A 74 -9.54 -0.91 0.11
C TYR A 74 -10.94 -0.36 0.34
N PHE A 75 -11.93 -1.25 0.15
CA PHE A 75 -13.35 -0.94 0.30
C PHE A 75 -14.04 -1.88 1.29
N ASP A 76 -15.06 -1.37 1.95
CA ASP A 76 -15.96 -2.18 2.75
C ASP A 76 -16.78 -3.14 1.87
N PHE A 77 -17.33 -4.16 2.52
CA PHE A 77 -18.21 -5.12 1.83
C PHE A 77 -19.41 -4.39 1.23
N ASP A 78 -19.69 -4.70 -0.04
CA ASP A 78 -20.82 -4.17 -0.80
C ASP A 78 -20.88 -2.63 -0.90
N LYS A 79 -19.74 -1.96 -0.68
CA LYS A 79 -19.65 -0.50 -0.77
C LYS A 79 -18.67 -0.06 -1.87
N PHE A 80 -18.96 1.10 -2.44
CA PHE A 80 -18.09 1.83 -3.35
C PHE A 80 -17.74 3.23 -2.85
N ASN A 81 -18.25 3.63 -1.66
CA ASN A 81 -17.88 4.88 -1.02
C ASN A 81 -16.49 4.76 -0.38
N LEU A 82 -15.70 5.82 -0.49
CA LEU A 82 -14.37 5.88 0.12
C LEU A 82 -14.45 6.45 1.54
N SER A 83 -13.67 5.86 2.42
CA SER A 83 -13.43 6.41 3.75
C SER A 83 -12.52 7.64 3.65
N LYS A 84 -12.53 8.50 4.69
CA LYS A 84 -11.61 9.63 4.78
C LYS A 84 -10.16 9.17 4.71
N VAL A 85 -9.82 8.07 5.39
CA VAL A 85 -8.47 7.48 5.36
C VAL A 85 -8.07 7.07 3.94
N SER A 86 -8.99 6.51 3.15
CA SER A 86 -8.74 6.15 1.75
C SER A 86 -8.51 7.38 0.88
N MET A 87 -9.26 8.46 1.10
CA MET A 87 -9.06 9.73 0.39
C MET A 87 -7.71 10.36 0.74
N ASP A 88 -7.32 10.37 2.02
CA ASP A 88 -6.03 10.90 2.46
C ASP A 88 -4.85 10.11 1.86
N LYS A 89 -4.98 8.77 1.71
CA LYS A 89 -3.98 7.95 1.02
C LYS A 89 -3.85 8.30 -0.46
N ILE A 90 -4.94 8.54 -1.17
CA ILE A 90 -4.91 8.97 -2.58
C ILE A 90 -4.23 10.32 -2.67
N LYS A 91 -4.58 11.28 -1.79
CA LYS A 91 -3.94 12.59 -1.75
C LYS A 91 -2.44 12.49 -1.55
N LEU A 92 -2.00 11.75 -0.53
CA LEU A 92 -0.57 11.56 -0.24
C LEU A 92 0.17 10.92 -1.43
N PHE A 93 -0.44 9.95 -2.10
CA PHE A 93 0.13 9.35 -3.31
C PHE A 93 0.29 10.37 -4.44
N LEU A 94 -0.70 11.24 -4.66
CA LEU A 94 -0.62 12.29 -5.68
C LEU A 94 0.39 13.38 -5.33
N ASP A 95 0.47 13.78 -4.05
CA ASP A 95 1.44 14.77 -3.57
C ASP A 95 2.89 14.29 -3.80
N ASN A 96 3.14 12.98 -3.64
CA ASN A 96 4.48 12.40 -3.79
C ASN A 96 4.83 12.05 -5.25
N TYR A 97 3.88 11.58 -6.03
CA TYR A 97 4.15 10.94 -7.32
C TYR A 97 3.32 11.49 -8.48
N GLY A 98 2.34 12.37 -8.22
CA GLY A 98 1.41 12.87 -9.24
C GLY A 98 2.11 13.56 -10.40
N ASN A 99 3.20 14.27 -10.14
CA ASN A 99 3.99 14.96 -11.17
C ASN A 99 4.81 14.00 -12.06
N GLU A 100 5.07 12.77 -11.59
CA GLU A 100 5.81 11.76 -12.34
C GLU A 100 4.90 10.88 -13.22
N ILE A 101 3.59 10.96 -13.01
CA ILE A 101 2.61 10.11 -13.69
C ILE A 101 1.85 10.95 -14.71
N THR A 102 2.02 10.61 -15.98
CA THR A 102 1.30 11.24 -17.09
C THR A 102 0.00 10.56 -17.44
N GLU A 103 -0.09 9.24 -17.23
CA GLU A 103 -1.29 8.45 -17.46
C GLU A 103 -1.54 7.48 -16.27
N TYR A 104 -2.80 7.40 -15.88
CA TYR A 104 -3.26 6.58 -14.76
C TYR A 104 -4.10 5.40 -15.26
N LEU A 105 -3.86 4.23 -14.67
CA LEU A 105 -4.71 3.06 -14.82
C LEU A 105 -5.33 2.73 -13.46
N VAL A 106 -6.66 2.79 -13.39
CA VAL A 106 -7.45 2.54 -12.17
C VAL A 106 -8.21 1.24 -12.34
N ILE A 107 -7.84 0.21 -11.57
CA ILE A 107 -8.39 -1.14 -11.71
C ILE A 107 -9.19 -1.48 -10.46
N GLY A 108 -10.50 -1.74 -10.63
CA GLY A 108 -11.38 -2.16 -9.56
C GLY A 108 -11.51 -3.68 -9.44
N HIS A 109 -11.59 -4.16 -8.19
CA HIS A 109 -11.71 -5.57 -7.84
C HIS A 109 -12.78 -5.78 -6.76
N THR A 110 -13.30 -7.01 -6.67
CA THR A 110 -14.20 -7.49 -5.62
C THR A 110 -13.68 -8.78 -5.01
N ASP A 111 -14.27 -9.20 -3.90
CA ASP A 111 -14.19 -10.58 -3.46
C ASP A 111 -15.16 -11.45 -4.29
N THR A 112 -15.17 -12.76 -4.04
CA THR A 112 -15.99 -13.73 -4.76
C THR A 112 -17.43 -13.83 -4.24
N LYS A 113 -17.82 -12.99 -3.26
CA LYS A 113 -19.17 -12.99 -2.71
C LYS A 113 -20.15 -12.33 -3.67
N GLY A 114 -21.13 -13.10 -4.15
CA GLY A 114 -22.17 -12.63 -5.06
C GLY A 114 -21.98 -13.14 -6.50
N SER A 115 -22.80 -12.62 -7.43
CA SER A 115 -22.67 -13.03 -8.83
C SER A 115 -21.57 -12.29 -9.58
N LYS A 116 -20.94 -12.94 -10.56
CA LYS A 116 -19.87 -12.36 -11.40
C LYS A 116 -20.29 -11.05 -12.05
N ASN A 117 -21.51 -10.97 -12.58
CA ASN A 117 -22.03 -9.76 -13.22
C ASN A 117 -22.19 -8.61 -12.22
N TYR A 118 -22.66 -8.91 -11.01
CA TYR A 118 -22.75 -7.94 -9.94
C TYR A 118 -21.36 -7.46 -9.53
N ASN A 119 -20.43 -8.37 -9.30
CA ASN A 119 -19.05 -8.08 -8.92
C ASN A 119 -18.31 -7.25 -9.99
N LEU A 120 -18.52 -7.54 -11.27
CA LEU A 120 -18.00 -6.73 -12.35
C LEU A 120 -18.54 -5.29 -12.29
N SER A 121 -19.84 -5.12 -12.14
CA SER A 121 -20.47 -3.79 -12.04
C SER A 121 -19.98 -3.02 -10.81
N LEU A 122 -19.86 -3.68 -9.65
CA LEU A 122 -19.37 -3.09 -8.41
C LEU A 122 -17.90 -2.65 -8.54
N SER A 123 -17.07 -3.45 -9.21
CA SER A 123 -15.66 -3.11 -9.44
C SER A 123 -15.49 -1.87 -10.33
N ILE A 124 -16.34 -1.73 -11.36
CA ILE A 124 -16.37 -0.53 -12.21
C ILE A 124 -16.76 0.70 -11.37
N LYS A 125 -17.84 0.63 -10.58
CA LYS A 125 -18.27 1.74 -9.72
C LYS A 125 -17.18 2.18 -8.74
N ARG A 126 -16.43 1.24 -8.17
CA ARG A 126 -15.28 1.56 -7.30
C ARG A 126 -14.19 2.31 -8.05
N ALA A 127 -13.86 1.86 -9.26
CA ALA A 127 -12.86 2.53 -10.10
C ALA A 127 -13.33 3.93 -10.54
N GLU A 128 -14.62 4.12 -10.83
CA GLU A 128 -15.22 5.41 -11.17
C GLU A 128 -15.11 6.40 -10.01
N VAL A 129 -15.44 6.00 -8.78
CA VAL A 129 -15.32 6.87 -7.60
C VAL A 129 -13.86 7.31 -7.38
N VAL A 130 -12.90 6.42 -7.55
CA VAL A 130 -11.48 6.77 -7.47
C VAL A 130 -11.10 7.73 -8.59
N LYS A 131 -11.56 7.50 -9.83
CA LYS A 131 -11.33 8.42 -10.96
C LYS A 131 -11.86 9.82 -10.67
N GLU A 132 -13.06 9.95 -10.11
CA GLU A 132 -13.64 11.25 -9.74
C GLU A 132 -12.76 11.99 -8.73
N ILE A 133 -12.19 11.27 -7.75
CA ILE A 133 -11.28 11.87 -6.78
C ILE A 133 -10.00 12.34 -7.47
N LEU A 134 -9.39 11.54 -8.35
CA LEU A 134 -8.22 11.97 -9.12
C LEU A 134 -8.49 13.24 -9.92
N ILE A 135 -9.65 13.34 -10.55
CA ILE A 135 -10.07 14.55 -11.28
C ILE A 135 -10.22 15.76 -10.34
N ASN A 136 -10.80 15.56 -9.16
CA ASN A 136 -10.96 16.63 -8.15
C ASN A 136 -9.61 17.12 -7.62
N TYR A 137 -8.57 16.29 -7.67
CA TYR A 137 -7.19 16.69 -7.38
C TYR A 137 -6.43 17.26 -8.58
N GLY A 138 -7.12 17.53 -9.70
CA GLY A 138 -6.56 18.21 -10.87
C GLY A 138 -5.97 17.30 -11.94
N ILE A 139 -6.14 15.99 -11.84
CA ILE A 139 -5.68 15.07 -12.89
C ILE A 139 -6.64 15.16 -14.09
N ASN A 140 -6.07 15.28 -15.30
CA ASN A 140 -6.88 15.36 -16.51
C ASN A 140 -7.66 14.06 -16.72
N GLN A 141 -8.97 14.18 -16.96
CA GLN A 141 -9.85 13.03 -17.18
C GLN A 141 -9.37 12.12 -18.32
N ASN A 142 -8.80 12.69 -19.38
CA ASN A 142 -8.31 11.92 -20.52
C ASN A 142 -7.04 11.10 -20.21
N SER A 143 -6.34 11.44 -19.14
CA SER A 143 -5.18 10.72 -18.65
C SER A 143 -5.54 9.54 -17.73
N ILE A 144 -6.84 9.29 -17.45
CA ILE A 144 -7.27 8.25 -16.52
C ILE A 144 -8.07 7.19 -17.28
N LYS A 145 -7.55 5.98 -17.31
CA LYS A 145 -8.25 4.77 -17.79
C LYS A 145 -8.77 3.97 -16.61
N ILE A 146 -10.01 3.50 -16.67
CA ILE A 146 -10.59 2.60 -15.68
C ILE A 146 -10.80 1.21 -16.26
N ILE A 147 -10.66 0.18 -15.41
CA ILE A 147 -10.97 -1.22 -15.72
C ILE A 147 -11.66 -1.83 -14.50
N GLY A 148 -12.82 -2.47 -14.70
CA GLY A 148 -13.42 -3.37 -13.72
C GLY A 148 -12.96 -4.79 -14.00
N LYS A 149 -12.46 -5.48 -12.98
CA LYS A 149 -12.07 -6.89 -13.04
C LYS A 149 -13.04 -7.80 -12.26
N GLY A 150 -13.94 -7.21 -11.48
CA GLY A 150 -14.79 -7.99 -10.59
C GLY A 150 -13.96 -8.92 -9.72
N GLU A 151 -14.28 -10.19 -9.74
CA GLU A 151 -13.60 -11.27 -9.00
C GLU A 151 -12.56 -12.04 -9.84
N GLU A 152 -12.27 -11.63 -11.08
CA GLU A 152 -11.37 -12.37 -11.98
C GLU A 152 -9.89 -12.28 -11.59
N SER A 153 -9.50 -11.28 -10.80
CA SER A 153 -8.12 -11.06 -10.39
C SER A 153 -8.05 -10.84 -8.88
N LEU A 154 -8.04 -11.93 -8.15
CA LEU A 154 -7.97 -11.93 -6.70
C LEU A 154 -6.55 -11.60 -6.21
N ALA A 155 -6.42 -10.85 -5.11
CA ALA A 155 -5.16 -10.70 -4.37
C ALA A 155 -4.88 -11.92 -3.49
N PHE A 156 -5.96 -12.53 -2.99
CA PHE A 156 -5.97 -13.79 -2.25
C PHE A 156 -6.98 -14.74 -2.90
N ASP A 157 -6.50 -15.90 -3.29
CA ASP A 157 -7.38 -16.95 -3.81
C ASP A 157 -8.38 -17.39 -2.75
N THR A 158 -9.63 -17.39 -3.09
CA THR A 158 -10.74 -17.82 -2.23
C THR A 158 -11.72 -18.67 -3.00
N PRO A 159 -12.40 -19.61 -2.36
CA PRO A 159 -13.54 -20.27 -2.94
C PRO A 159 -14.61 -19.27 -3.41
N ASP A 160 -15.49 -19.69 -4.30
CA ASP A 160 -16.66 -18.90 -4.68
C ASP A 160 -17.49 -18.50 -3.46
N ASP A 161 -18.24 -17.41 -3.59
CA ASP A 161 -19.17 -16.89 -2.58
C ASP A 161 -18.52 -16.57 -1.21
N THR A 162 -17.23 -16.20 -1.21
CA THR A 162 -16.44 -15.94 -0.01
C THR A 162 -16.17 -14.45 0.15
N LYS A 163 -16.36 -13.91 1.38
CA LYS A 163 -15.96 -12.55 1.73
C LYS A 163 -14.48 -12.49 2.06
N GLN A 164 -13.71 -11.67 1.33
CA GLN A 164 -12.28 -11.44 1.58
C GLN A 164 -11.93 -9.96 1.46
N PRO A 165 -11.62 -9.28 2.58
CA PRO A 165 -11.30 -7.85 2.58
C PRO A 165 -10.17 -7.44 1.64
N ALA A 166 -9.12 -8.26 1.52
CA ALA A 166 -7.97 -7.96 0.67
C ALA A 166 -8.31 -7.94 -0.83
N ASN A 167 -9.37 -8.64 -1.24
CA ASN A 167 -9.83 -8.67 -2.63
C ASN A 167 -10.68 -7.45 -2.99
N ARG A 168 -11.28 -6.77 -2.01
CA ARG A 168 -12.13 -5.58 -2.21
C ARG A 168 -11.28 -4.33 -2.32
N ARG A 169 -10.64 -4.14 -3.46
CA ARG A 169 -9.66 -3.08 -3.67
C ARG A 169 -9.78 -2.37 -5.01
N VAL A 170 -9.16 -1.20 -5.08
CA VAL A 170 -8.82 -0.52 -6.33
C VAL A 170 -7.33 -0.30 -6.36
N GLU A 171 -6.70 -0.57 -7.47
CA GLU A 171 -5.30 -0.31 -7.74
C GLU A 171 -5.18 0.92 -8.65
N ILE A 172 -4.38 1.90 -8.23
CA ILE A 172 -4.01 3.06 -9.04
C ILE A 172 -2.58 2.82 -9.49
N LYS A 173 -2.37 2.71 -10.81
CA LYS A 173 -1.07 2.41 -11.41
C LYS A 173 -0.67 3.50 -12.39
N LYS A 174 0.63 3.73 -12.53
CA LYS A 174 1.18 4.43 -13.69
C LYS A 174 0.93 3.56 -14.92
N ARG A 175 0.38 4.17 -15.98
CA ARG A 175 0.26 3.52 -17.28
C ARG A 175 1.51 3.83 -18.10
N ASN A 176 2.18 2.79 -18.54
CA ASN A 176 3.31 2.85 -19.47
C ASN A 176 2.82 2.82 -20.92
#